data_a59ada3f75cdd79d588d4f9b1f816e6f
#
_entry.id   a59ada3f75cdd79d588d4f9b1f816e6f
#
_cell.length_a   1.000
_cell.length_b   1.000
_cell.length_c   1.000
_cell.angle_alpha   90.00
_cell.angle_beta   90.00
_cell.angle_gamma   90.00
#
_symmetry.space_group_name_H-M   'P 1'
#
loop_
_entity.id
_entity.type
_entity.pdbx_description
1 polymer ?
#
loop_
_entity_poly.entity_id
_entity_poly.type
_entity_poly.pdbx_seq_one_letter_code
_entity_poly.pdbx_strand_id
1 'polypeptide(L)'
;MKKDIQKEITEKIIDLIEEHGPNWTKPFAEIGGSPTNAATGRKYRGVNAFWLGLLGKSVVATYKQWQSLDAQVLSGEKGTRISVPMTIKDKNTGEITGTWFSAATVFSSDQVTGWEAPTLPEIDHTEVLANVDKFISNTGAEIKVSADGGCYFSPNQNFIHMLHREQFGATETS
;
A
#
# COMPACT_ATOMS: atom_id res chain seq x y z
N MET A 1 -1.14 30.16 9.77
CA MET A 1 -1.49 29.49 8.49
C MET A 1 -1.51 27.99 8.72
N LYS A 2 -2.65 27.32 8.50
CA LYS A 2 -2.67 25.84 8.47
C LYS A 2 -1.88 25.42 7.23
N LYS A 3 -0.75 24.71 7.41
CA LYS A 3 0.00 24.13 6.29
C LYS A 3 -0.91 23.11 5.58
N ASP A 4 -1.06 23.29 4.27
CA ASP A 4 -1.79 22.33 3.42
C ASP A 4 -0.99 21.04 3.35
N ILE A 5 -1.50 19.99 4.00
CA ILE A 5 -0.83 18.69 4.07
C ILE A 5 -0.67 18.05 2.70
N GLN A 6 -1.62 18.27 1.79
CA GLN A 6 -1.54 17.70 0.44
C GLN A 6 -0.39 18.35 -0.34
N LYS A 7 -0.27 19.67 -0.24
CA LYS A 7 0.85 20.41 -0.84
C LYS A 7 2.19 19.96 -0.27
N GLU A 8 2.29 19.79 1.05
CA GLU A 8 3.52 19.32 1.71
C GLU A 8 3.92 17.92 1.23
N ILE A 9 2.98 16.99 1.10
CA ILE A 9 3.24 15.64 0.59
C ILE A 9 3.66 15.69 -0.89
N THR A 10 2.98 16.51 -1.70
CA THR A 10 3.30 16.64 -3.12
C THR A 10 4.71 17.20 -3.33
N GLU A 11 5.09 18.25 -2.61
CA GLU A 11 6.44 18.82 -2.68
C GLU A 11 7.51 17.77 -2.34
N LYS A 12 7.31 16.99 -1.28
CA LYS A 12 8.26 15.94 -0.90
C LYS A 12 8.34 14.79 -1.91
N ILE A 13 7.23 14.46 -2.58
CA ILE A 13 7.24 13.46 -3.65
C ILE A 13 8.05 13.99 -4.85
N ILE A 14 7.88 15.26 -5.20
CA ILE A 14 8.64 15.90 -6.28
C ILE A 14 10.13 15.86 -5.95
N ASP A 15 10.51 16.29 -4.74
CA ASP A 15 11.90 16.27 -4.28
C ASP A 15 12.53 14.87 -4.42
N LEU A 16 11.80 13.81 -4.03
CA LEU A 16 12.26 12.42 -4.15
C LEU A 16 12.40 11.97 -5.61
N ILE A 17 11.50 12.38 -6.50
CA ILE A 17 11.58 12.08 -7.93
C ILE A 17 12.80 12.80 -8.55
N GLU A 18 13.04 14.03 -8.19
CA GLU A 18 14.17 14.81 -8.67
C GLU A 18 15.51 14.24 -8.17
N GLU A 19 15.57 13.78 -6.92
CA GLU A 19 16.77 13.17 -6.33
C GLU A 19 17.14 11.83 -6.99
N HIS A 20 16.13 10.99 -7.30
CA HIS A 20 16.35 9.65 -7.83
C HIS A 20 16.36 9.59 -9.37
N GLY A 21 15.84 10.62 -10.03
CA GLY A 21 15.85 10.76 -11.49
C GLY A 21 15.10 9.64 -12.23
N PRO A 22 15.48 9.35 -13.50
CA PRO A 22 14.83 8.35 -14.34
C PRO A 22 15.02 6.91 -13.86
N ASN A 23 15.94 6.67 -12.93
CA ASN A 23 16.20 5.36 -12.33
C ASN A 23 15.30 5.05 -11.12
N TRP A 24 14.30 5.89 -10.87
CA TRP A 24 13.37 5.67 -9.78
C TRP A 24 12.56 4.38 -9.98
N THR A 25 12.89 3.37 -9.20
CA THR A 25 12.14 2.12 -9.13
C THR A 25 11.08 2.24 -8.05
N LYS A 26 9.86 1.81 -8.36
CA LYS A 26 8.75 1.84 -7.39
C LYS A 26 9.12 0.99 -6.17
N PRO A 27 9.26 1.55 -4.97
CA PRO A 27 9.56 0.75 -3.77
C PRO A 27 8.40 -0.17 -3.36
N PHE A 28 7.27 -0.14 -4.09
CA PHE A 28 6.08 -0.93 -3.80
C PHE A 28 6.20 -2.43 -4.09
N ALA A 29 7.17 -2.85 -4.90
CA ALA A 29 7.35 -4.26 -5.25
C ALA A 29 7.95 -5.07 -4.10
N GLU A 30 8.71 -4.43 -3.21
CA GLU A 30 9.39 -5.09 -2.09
C GLU A 30 8.58 -5.06 -0.78
N ILE A 31 7.55 -4.19 -0.72
CA ILE A 31 6.71 -4.07 0.48
C ILE A 31 5.47 -4.92 0.26
N GLY A 32 5.37 -6.04 0.96
CA GLY A 32 4.28 -7.03 0.88
C GLY A 32 2.87 -6.50 1.11
N GLY A 33 2.43 -5.49 0.36
CA GLY A 33 1.07 -4.97 0.35
C GLY A 33 0.95 -3.48 0.67
N SER A 34 -0.30 -2.96 0.68
CA SER A 34 -0.58 -1.57 1.05
C SER A 34 -0.28 -1.33 2.52
N PRO A 35 0.31 -0.16 2.88
CA PRO A 35 0.51 0.22 4.27
C PRO A 35 -0.75 0.04 5.11
N THR A 36 -0.59 -0.49 6.32
CA THR A 36 -1.70 -0.89 7.20
C THR A 36 -1.61 -0.15 8.54
N ASN A 37 -2.74 0.22 9.10
CA ASN A 37 -2.80 0.77 10.45
C ASN A 37 -2.73 -0.35 11.48
N ALA A 38 -1.73 -0.32 12.36
CA ALA A 38 -1.48 -1.38 13.35
C ALA A 38 -2.66 -1.64 14.29
N ALA A 39 -3.37 -0.59 14.71
CA ALA A 39 -4.44 -0.70 15.69
C ALA A 39 -5.77 -1.15 15.09
N THR A 40 -6.03 -0.83 13.81
CA THR A 40 -7.32 -1.10 13.18
C THR A 40 -7.27 -2.20 12.13
N GLY A 41 -6.08 -2.62 11.69
CA GLY A 41 -5.87 -3.56 10.59
C GLY A 41 -6.27 -3.01 9.22
N ARG A 42 -6.70 -1.74 9.14
CA ARG A 42 -7.17 -1.15 7.88
C ARG A 42 -5.99 -0.72 7.00
N LYS A 43 -6.07 -1.08 5.73
CA LYS A 43 -5.11 -0.63 4.71
C LYS A 43 -5.32 0.84 4.38
N TYR A 44 -4.25 1.59 4.29
CA TYR A 44 -4.26 2.95 3.77
C TYR A 44 -4.59 2.94 2.26
N ARG A 45 -5.14 4.05 1.76
CA ARG A 45 -5.56 4.20 0.36
C ARG A 45 -5.13 5.58 -0.18
N GLY A 46 -5.15 5.72 -1.51
CA GLY A 46 -4.86 6.98 -2.19
C GLY A 46 -3.47 7.51 -1.84
N VAL A 47 -3.37 8.84 -1.69
CA VAL A 47 -2.11 9.54 -1.43
C VAL A 47 -1.37 9.05 -0.19
N ASN A 48 -2.09 8.61 0.85
CA ASN A 48 -1.44 8.10 2.06
C ASN A 48 -0.78 6.74 1.82
N ALA A 49 -1.43 5.85 1.07
CA ALA A 49 -0.84 4.56 0.72
C ALA A 49 0.41 4.75 -0.13
N PHE A 50 0.31 5.63 -1.13
CA PHE A 50 1.43 5.99 -1.98
C PHE A 50 2.58 6.58 -1.17
N TRP A 51 2.31 7.60 -0.35
CA TRP A 51 3.30 8.30 0.44
C TRP A 51 4.00 7.40 1.47
N LEU A 52 3.25 6.62 2.24
CA LEU A 52 3.80 5.69 3.22
C LEU A 52 4.60 4.57 2.54
N GLY A 53 4.10 4.06 1.41
CA GLY A 53 4.80 3.06 0.61
C GLY A 53 6.13 3.60 0.05
N LEU A 54 6.14 4.84 -0.46
CA LEU A 54 7.35 5.51 -0.94
C LEU A 54 8.43 5.63 0.15
N LEU A 55 8.00 5.81 1.41
CA LEU A 55 8.88 5.86 2.56
C LEU A 55 9.22 4.47 3.17
N GLY A 56 8.81 3.38 2.53
CA GLY A 56 9.05 2.02 3.04
C GLY A 56 8.27 1.66 4.32
N LYS A 57 7.20 2.39 4.63
CA LYS A 57 6.45 2.22 5.88
C LYS A 57 5.24 1.32 5.69
N SER A 58 5.36 0.06 6.06
CA SER A 58 4.34 -0.98 5.86
C SER A 58 3.27 -1.02 6.96
N VAL A 59 3.67 -0.81 8.22
CA VAL A 59 2.76 -0.81 9.37
C VAL A 59 2.95 0.46 10.16
N VAL A 60 1.89 1.24 10.30
CA VAL A 60 1.94 2.54 10.99
C VAL A 60 0.72 2.76 11.87
N ALA A 61 0.90 3.54 12.93
CA ALA A 61 -0.20 4.01 13.77
C ALA A 61 0.12 5.38 14.39
N THR A 62 -0.90 6.07 14.89
CA THR A 62 -0.69 7.29 15.67
C THR A 62 -0.07 6.96 17.05
N TYR A 63 0.54 7.93 17.70
CA TYR A 63 1.12 7.76 19.03
C TYR A 63 0.12 7.13 20.03
N LYS A 64 -1.12 7.64 20.07
CA LYS A 64 -2.16 7.10 20.95
C LYS A 64 -2.57 5.67 20.60
N GLN A 65 -2.59 5.34 19.32
CA GLN A 65 -2.87 3.97 18.88
C GLN A 65 -1.78 3.00 19.27
N TRP A 66 -0.50 3.40 19.15
CA TRP A 66 0.59 2.59 19.66
C TRP A 66 0.50 2.36 21.16
N GLN A 67 0.19 3.41 21.93
CA GLN A 67 -0.05 3.26 23.38
C GLN A 67 -1.21 2.29 23.69
N SER A 68 -2.28 2.28 22.87
CA SER A 68 -3.39 1.32 23.06
C SER A 68 -3.05 -0.12 22.69
N LEU A 69 -1.91 -0.34 22.04
CA LEU A 69 -1.32 -1.65 21.74
C LEU A 69 -0.18 -2.02 22.69
N ASP A 70 -0.07 -1.33 23.82
CA ASP A 70 1.01 -1.47 24.81
C ASP A 70 2.41 -1.23 24.23
N ALA A 71 2.48 -0.52 23.10
CA ALA A 71 3.71 -0.16 22.43
C ALA A 71 4.11 1.29 22.71
N GLN A 72 5.41 1.54 22.78
CA GLN A 72 5.96 2.86 23.07
C GLN A 72 6.80 3.35 21.88
N VAL A 73 6.48 4.56 21.38
CA VAL A 73 7.33 5.24 20.40
C VAL A 73 8.66 5.60 21.04
N LEU A 74 9.75 5.29 20.35
CA LEU A 74 11.11 5.56 20.79
C LEU A 74 11.36 7.06 20.92
N SER A 75 12.15 7.44 21.90
CA SER A 75 12.47 8.85 22.15
C SER A 75 13.27 9.44 21.00
N GLY A 76 12.89 10.64 20.55
CA GLY A 76 13.55 11.32 19.44
C GLY A 76 13.03 10.98 18.05
N GLU A 77 12.16 9.99 17.92
CA GLU A 77 11.59 9.59 16.63
C GLU A 77 10.71 10.67 16.02
N LYS A 78 10.84 10.83 14.70
CA LYS A 78 10.04 11.77 13.91
C LYS A 78 8.94 11.03 13.16
N GLY A 79 7.70 11.31 13.52
CA GLY A 79 6.55 10.72 12.85
C GLY A 79 6.33 11.28 11.43
N THR A 80 5.69 10.48 10.61
CA THR A 80 5.30 10.84 9.24
C THR A 80 3.92 11.49 9.25
N ARG A 81 3.79 12.63 8.56
CA ARG A 81 2.49 13.29 8.42
C ARG A 81 1.69 12.67 7.28
N ILE A 82 0.41 12.41 7.55
CA ILE A 82 -0.55 11.87 6.59
C ILE A 82 -1.77 12.76 6.49
N SER A 83 -2.48 12.66 5.37
CA SER A 83 -3.72 13.41 5.10
C SER A 83 -4.93 12.63 5.61
N VAL A 84 -5.74 13.22 6.47
CA VAL A 84 -6.94 12.62 7.02
C VAL A 84 -8.17 13.40 6.58
N PRO A 85 -9.14 12.79 5.87
CA PRO A 85 -10.39 13.45 5.51
C PRO A 85 -11.24 13.68 6.76
N MET A 86 -11.74 14.88 6.91
CA MET A 86 -12.62 15.31 7.98
C MET A 86 -13.94 15.80 7.37
N THR A 87 -15.03 15.21 7.78
CA THR A 87 -16.37 15.59 7.30
C THR A 87 -16.92 16.76 8.08
N ILE A 88 -17.50 17.73 7.37
CA ILE A 88 -18.29 18.81 7.95
C ILE A 88 -19.74 18.35 7.94
N LYS A 89 -20.36 18.30 9.10
CA LYS A 89 -21.78 17.95 9.24
C LYS A 89 -22.56 19.20 9.61
N ASP A 90 -23.74 19.37 9.01
CA ASP A 90 -24.70 20.35 9.47
C ASP A 90 -25.15 20.00 10.89
N LYS A 91 -25.20 21.00 11.77
CA LYS A 91 -25.51 20.81 13.19
C LYS A 91 -26.96 20.43 13.44
N ASN A 92 -27.87 20.80 12.54
CA ASN A 92 -29.31 20.60 12.71
C ASN A 92 -29.78 19.32 12.03
N THR A 93 -29.27 19.03 10.82
CA THR A 93 -29.71 17.91 10.01
C THR A 93 -28.79 16.69 10.13
N GLY A 94 -27.54 16.88 10.58
CA GLY A 94 -26.51 15.83 10.63
C GLY A 94 -25.96 15.44 9.26
N GLU A 95 -26.44 16.08 8.18
CA GLU A 95 -25.98 15.82 6.81
C GLU A 95 -24.56 16.28 6.58
N ILE A 96 -23.83 15.56 5.72
CA ILE A 96 -22.47 15.93 5.34
C ILE A 96 -22.54 17.06 4.33
N THR A 97 -22.11 18.27 4.72
CA THR A 97 -22.10 19.47 3.88
C THR A 97 -20.76 19.74 3.21
N GLY A 98 -19.71 19.00 3.61
CA GLY A 98 -18.40 19.16 3.02
C GLY A 98 -17.34 18.23 3.61
N THR A 99 -16.17 18.23 2.98
CA THR A 99 -15.00 17.52 3.46
C THR A 99 -13.79 18.44 3.40
N TRP A 100 -12.97 18.43 4.43
CA TRP A 100 -11.68 19.08 4.44
C TRP A 100 -10.60 18.11 4.90
N PHE A 101 -9.33 18.40 4.63
CA PHE A 101 -8.24 17.54 5.00
C PHE A 101 -7.46 18.10 6.17
N SER A 102 -7.23 17.27 7.16
CA SER A 102 -6.38 17.54 8.32
C SER A 102 -5.12 16.71 8.25
N ALA A 103 -4.09 17.11 8.98
CA ALA A 103 -2.89 16.30 9.15
C ALA A 103 -2.97 15.46 10.41
N ALA A 104 -2.60 14.20 10.30
CA ALA A 104 -2.27 13.35 11.44
C ALA A 104 -0.80 12.92 11.35
N THR A 105 -0.19 12.65 12.50
CA THR A 105 1.17 12.14 12.58
C THR A 105 1.10 10.65 12.95
N VAL A 106 1.76 9.81 12.18
CA VAL A 106 1.90 8.37 12.41
C VAL A 106 3.36 8.01 12.58
N PHE A 107 3.61 6.95 13.32
CA PHE A 107 4.91 6.32 13.52
C PHE A 107 4.84 4.92 12.97
N SER A 108 5.93 4.44 12.39
CA SER A 108 5.98 3.09 11.83
C SER A 108 6.49 2.09 12.87
N SER A 109 6.28 0.81 12.60
CA SER A 109 6.60 -0.28 13.52
C SER A 109 8.09 -0.36 13.91
N ASP A 110 8.99 0.12 13.04
CA ASP A 110 10.42 0.25 13.32
C ASP A 110 10.77 1.38 14.31
N GLN A 111 9.83 2.30 14.55
CA GLN A 111 9.98 3.44 15.47
C GLN A 111 9.37 3.18 16.86
N VAL A 112 8.94 1.96 17.14
CA VAL A 112 8.29 1.61 18.41
C VAL A 112 8.96 0.40 19.06
N THR A 113 8.78 0.28 20.37
CA THR A 113 9.15 -0.91 21.14
C THR A 113 7.92 -1.50 21.81
N GLY A 114 7.98 -2.79 22.18
CA GLY A 114 6.89 -3.49 22.86
C GLY A 114 5.77 -3.97 21.92
N TRP A 115 5.95 -3.86 20.60
CA TRP A 115 4.98 -4.36 19.63
C TRP A 115 5.65 -5.39 18.72
N GLU A 116 4.95 -6.49 18.52
CA GLU A 116 5.34 -7.52 17.58
C GLU A 116 4.27 -7.64 16.47
N ALA A 117 4.73 -7.80 15.24
CA ALA A 117 3.80 -8.00 14.14
C ALA A 117 2.99 -9.29 14.36
N PRO A 118 1.67 -9.27 14.14
CA PRO A 118 0.89 -10.50 14.15
C PRO A 118 1.51 -11.49 13.15
N THR A 119 1.77 -12.70 13.60
CA THR A 119 2.23 -13.78 12.72
C THR A 119 1.14 -14.03 11.69
N LEU A 120 1.41 -13.71 10.44
CA LEU A 120 0.49 -14.06 9.36
C LEU A 120 0.53 -15.58 9.21
N PRO A 121 -0.64 -16.23 9.00
CA PRO A 121 -0.64 -17.64 8.66
C PRO A 121 0.21 -17.84 7.39
N GLU A 122 1.03 -18.87 7.42
CA GLU A 122 1.82 -19.27 6.26
C GLU A 122 0.87 -19.56 5.10
N ILE A 123 1.00 -18.78 4.03
CA ILE A 123 0.15 -18.96 2.86
C ILE A 123 0.76 -20.12 2.05
N ASP A 124 0.03 -21.21 1.91
CA ASP A 124 0.39 -22.24 0.95
C ASP A 124 0.25 -21.69 -0.48
N HIS A 125 1.37 -21.24 -1.02
CA HIS A 125 1.44 -20.70 -2.37
C HIS A 125 1.00 -21.72 -3.42
N THR A 126 1.16 -23.01 -3.16
CA THR A 126 0.74 -24.08 -4.06
C THR A 126 -0.77 -24.14 -4.18
N GLU A 127 -1.48 -24.05 -3.05
CA GLU A 127 -2.95 -24.01 -3.02
C GLU A 127 -3.49 -22.72 -3.68
N VAL A 128 -2.86 -21.57 -3.40
CA VAL A 128 -3.23 -20.29 -4.04
C VAL A 128 -3.09 -20.38 -5.55
N LEU A 129 -1.98 -20.92 -6.06
CA LEU A 129 -1.76 -21.08 -7.50
C LEU A 129 -2.78 -22.02 -8.13
N ALA A 130 -3.08 -23.15 -7.48
CA ALA A 130 -4.10 -24.10 -7.95
C ALA A 130 -5.49 -23.43 -8.02
N ASN A 131 -5.85 -22.64 -7.05
CA ASN A 131 -7.12 -21.90 -7.03
C ASN A 131 -7.18 -20.81 -8.12
N VAL A 132 -6.08 -20.13 -8.39
CA VAL A 132 -5.96 -19.15 -9.50
C VAL A 132 -6.11 -19.87 -10.84
N ASP A 133 -5.44 -21.00 -11.05
CA ASP A 133 -5.54 -21.78 -12.30
C ASP A 133 -6.96 -22.28 -12.54
N LYS A 134 -7.62 -22.75 -11.48
CA LYS A 134 -9.03 -23.17 -11.54
C LYS A 134 -9.96 -22.00 -11.86
N PHE A 135 -9.72 -20.84 -11.25
CA PHE A 135 -10.48 -19.63 -11.55
C PHE A 135 -10.33 -19.25 -13.02
N ILE A 136 -9.11 -19.19 -13.54
CA ILE A 136 -8.80 -18.86 -14.93
C ILE A 136 -9.49 -19.85 -15.87
N SER A 137 -9.37 -21.15 -15.62
CA SER A 137 -10.00 -22.20 -16.42
C SER A 137 -11.52 -22.06 -16.47
N ASN A 138 -12.16 -21.67 -15.36
CA ASN A 138 -13.60 -21.46 -15.28
C ASN A 138 -14.09 -20.22 -16.06
N THR A 139 -13.21 -19.29 -16.40
CA THR A 139 -13.59 -18.12 -17.22
C THR A 139 -13.81 -18.47 -18.70
N GLY A 140 -13.31 -19.62 -19.16
CA GLY A 140 -13.34 -19.99 -20.57
C GLY A 140 -12.46 -19.10 -21.47
N ALA A 141 -11.59 -18.28 -20.91
CA ALA A 141 -10.68 -17.43 -21.66
C ALA A 141 -9.60 -18.27 -22.35
N GLU A 142 -9.39 -18.03 -23.64
CA GLU A 142 -8.26 -18.62 -24.37
C GLU A 142 -6.96 -17.93 -23.96
N ILE A 143 -6.04 -18.68 -23.35
CA ILE A 143 -4.72 -18.15 -22.93
C ILE A 143 -3.65 -18.80 -23.79
N LYS A 144 -2.86 -17.97 -24.46
CA LYS A 144 -1.67 -18.37 -25.22
C LYS A 144 -0.43 -17.99 -24.46
N VAL A 145 0.46 -18.93 -24.19
CA VAL A 145 1.71 -18.71 -23.46
C VAL A 145 2.89 -18.87 -24.41
N SER A 146 3.81 -17.90 -24.44
CA SER A 146 5.06 -18.01 -25.18
C SER A 146 6.21 -17.32 -24.45
N ALA A 147 7.44 -17.62 -24.87
CA ALA A 147 8.64 -17.00 -24.32
C ALA A 147 8.84 -15.56 -24.79
N ASP A 148 8.26 -15.21 -25.95
CA ASP A 148 8.46 -13.92 -26.61
C ASP A 148 7.20 -13.07 -26.61
N GLY A 149 7.36 -11.75 -26.58
CA GLY A 149 6.25 -10.79 -26.58
C GLY A 149 5.94 -10.27 -25.18
N GLY A 150 4.84 -9.55 -25.03
CA GLY A 150 4.35 -9.01 -23.76
C GLY A 150 3.08 -9.69 -23.30
N CYS A 151 2.62 -9.38 -22.09
CA CYS A 151 1.28 -9.76 -21.65
C CYS A 151 0.27 -8.76 -22.22
N TYR A 152 -0.70 -9.24 -23.03
CA TYR A 152 -1.71 -8.42 -23.65
C TYR A 152 -2.99 -9.21 -23.96
N PHE A 153 -4.08 -8.49 -24.14
CA PHE A 153 -5.33 -9.03 -24.66
C PHE A 153 -5.47 -8.67 -26.13
N SER A 154 -5.81 -9.64 -26.98
CA SER A 154 -6.12 -9.42 -28.40
C SER A 154 -7.64 -9.39 -28.62
N PRO A 155 -8.26 -8.19 -28.79
CA PRO A 155 -9.71 -8.10 -28.97
C PRO A 155 -10.21 -8.77 -30.25
N ASN A 156 -9.41 -8.72 -31.33
CA ASN A 156 -9.80 -9.26 -32.63
C ASN A 156 -9.82 -10.80 -32.66
N GLN A 157 -8.95 -11.42 -31.87
CA GLN A 157 -8.81 -12.87 -31.82
C GLN A 157 -9.35 -13.46 -30.51
N ASN A 158 -9.76 -12.59 -29.59
CA ASN A 158 -10.36 -12.91 -28.29
C ASN A 158 -9.51 -13.88 -27.43
N PHE A 159 -8.20 -13.64 -27.35
CA PHE A 159 -7.31 -14.38 -26.46
C PHE A 159 -6.43 -13.46 -25.61
N ILE A 160 -5.95 -13.99 -24.51
CA ILE A 160 -4.96 -13.37 -23.63
C ILE A 160 -3.59 -14.00 -23.94
N HIS A 161 -2.62 -13.17 -24.26
CA HIS A 161 -1.21 -13.60 -24.38
C HIS A 161 -0.50 -13.38 -23.08
N MET A 162 0.21 -14.38 -22.60
CA MET A 162 1.02 -14.33 -21.39
C MET A 162 2.42 -14.90 -21.63
N LEU A 163 3.37 -14.39 -20.88
CA LEU A 163 4.71 -14.95 -20.81
C LEU A 163 4.72 -16.23 -19.93
N HIS A 164 5.74 -17.06 -20.08
CA HIS A 164 5.96 -18.19 -19.18
C HIS A 164 6.10 -17.73 -17.73
N ARG A 165 5.55 -18.48 -16.77
CA ARG A 165 5.61 -18.14 -15.33
C ARG A 165 7.03 -17.90 -14.82
N GLU A 166 7.98 -18.66 -15.31
CA GLU A 166 9.41 -18.56 -14.98
C GLU A 166 10.01 -17.19 -15.31
N GLN A 167 9.42 -16.46 -16.27
CA GLN A 167 9.89 -15.14 -16.67
C GLN A 167 9.43 -14.00 -15.72
N PHE A 168 8.46 -14.27 -14.83
CA PHE A 168 8.00 -13.29 -13.84
C PHE A 168 8.87 -13.23 -12.58
N GLY A 169 9.99 -13.95 -12.56
CA GLY A 169 10.88 -14.04 -11.41
C GLY A 169 10.15 -14.66 -10.23
N ALA A 170 10.33 -15.94 -10.00
CA ALA A 170 10.05 -16.50 -8.70
C ALA A 170 11.02 -15.82 -7.74
N THR A 171 10.54 -14.89 -6.93
CA THR A 171 11.23 -14.54 -5.71
C THR A 171 11.16 -15.76 -4.83
N GLU A 172 12.13 -16.65 -4.98
CA GLU A 172 12.44 -17.62 -3.95
C GLU A 172 12.78 -16.81 -2.71
N THR A 173 11.82 -16.71 -1.82
CA THR A 173 12.10 -16.33 -0.44
C THR A 173 12.82 -17.51 0.18
N SER A 174 14.15 -17.39 0.24
CA SER A 174 14.97 -18.19 1.17
C SER A 174 14.67 -17.81 2.59
#